data_3e06b093dba84042aa341cdf1f17aae8
#
_entry.id   3e06b093dba84042aa341cdf1f17aae8
#
_cell.length_a   1.000
_cell.length_b   1.000
_cell.length_c   1.000
_cell.angle_alpha   90.00
_cell.angle_beta   90.00
_cell.angle_gamma   90.00
#
_symmetry.space_group_name_H-M   'P 1'
#
loop_
_entity.id
_entity.type
_entity.pdbx_description
1 polymer ?
#
loop_
_entity_poly.entity_id
_entity_poly.type
_entity_poly.pdbx_seq_one_letter_code
_entity_poly.pdbx_strand_id
1 'polypeptide(L)'
;LRRGGIPPSLPDVTPRLLRVLLPLVLGFGGPLRAAEAAAPATLAELQERLDQRLRSERFRGGLWGVQVVSLASGRVWFEHEPRRLMSPASNSKLFAGALALDVLGPDYRIRTPVLGSAAPQADGTLPGDLFIAGRADPTWRVRGTSRPFASIFTPVMEVLRRAGVKRIAGDVVADATWFHQPPQGSGWTVDDLNDWYGAELSGVSLEQNYVELSLTPAAVPGGEVSLAWRQPDLGLELIARLRTGAADAPAQVVVRRLVGESRVHLWGSLPAGGRPELVNVTVPRPAEWYAAALRSALAREGIAVDGRSRAARWPDPSPVPAGAVALGELTSPPMRELVADFMKPSQNLETDLIFGHLGETRRGAATPAYHTGEALALEALREFLVRAGVDPAEVRFEEGSGLSR
;
A
#
# COMPACT_ATOMS: atom_id res chain seq x y z
N LEU A 1 12.38 -18.97 37.70
CA LEU A 1 11.94 -17.89 38.59
C LEU A 1 12.80 -16.64 38.38
N ARG A 2 12.52 -15.82 37.37
CA ARG A 2 12.84 -14.40 37.35
C ARG A 2 11.76 -13.68 36.53
N ARG A 3 11.08 -12.73 37.17
CA ARG A 3 10.09 -11.85 36.58
C ARG A 3 10.79 -10.92 35.57
N GLY A 4 10.46 -11.01 34.30
CA GLY A 4 10.82 -10.06 33.26
C GLY A 4 9.83 -8.92 33.22
N GLY A 5 10.32 -7.69 33.31
CA GLY A 5 9.52 -6.47 33.29
C GLY A 5 8.88 -6.24 31.92
N ILE A 6 7.70 -5.65 31.96
CA ILE A 6 6.91 -5.15 30.82
C ILE A 6 7.68 -3.98 30.20
N PRO A 7 7.93 -3.96 28.89
CA PRO A 7 8.50 -2.79 28.22
C PRO A 7 7.52 -1.63 28.19
N PRO A 8 7.99 -0.37 28.12
CA PRO A 8 7.15 0.82 28.20
C PRO A 8 6.20 0.93 27.01
N SER A 9 5.00 1.42 27.31
CA SER A 9 3.90 1.68 26.40
C SER A 9 4.32 2.47 25.14
N LEU A 10 3.88 1.98 23.97
CA LEU A 10 3.95 2.67 22.69
C LEU A 10 3.23 4.03 22.77
N PRO A 11 3.73 5.07 22.08
CA PRO A 11 3.05 6.36 22.04
C PRO A 11 1.70 6.23 21.34
N ASP A 12 0.71 6.88 21.93
CA ASP A 12 -0.69 6.95 21.55
C ASP A 12 -0.81 7.53 20.11
N VAL A 13 -0.95 6.65 19.11
CA VAL A 13 -1.24 7.02 17.73
C VAL A 13 -2.75 7.05 17.56
N THR A 14 -3.37 8.11 18.07
CA THR A 14 -4.77 8.38 17.75
C THR A 14 -4.95 8.62 16.25
N PRO A 15 -5.79 7.85 15.56
CA PRO A 15 -6.03 8.05 14.14
C PRO A 15 -6.86 9.33 13.92
N ARG A 16 -6.22 10.36 13.37
CA ARG A 16 -6.87 11.60 12.92
C ARG A 16 -7.62 11.47 11.58
N LEU A 17 -7.89 10.26 11.13
CA LEU A 17 -8.46 9.95 9.80
C LEU A 17 -10.00 9.96 9.74
N LEU A 18 -10.70 10.36 10.81
CA LEU A 18 -12.17 10.38 10.81
C LEU A 18 -12.77 11.79 10.92
N ARG A 19 -12.12 12.83 10.39
CA ARG A 19 -12.61 14.22 10.48
C ARG A 19 -12.95 14.91 9.17
N VAL A 20 -13.04 14.20 8.05
CA VAL A 20 -13.30 14.84 6.75
C VAL A 20 -14.74 14.71 6.24
N LEU A 21 -15.61 14.00 6.92
CA LEU A 21 -17.02 13.91 6.53
C LEU A 21 -17.96 14.15 7.72
N LEU A 22 -18.03 15.37 8.23
CA LEU A 22 -19.24 15.93 8.80
C LEU A 22 -19.08 17.43 9.12
N PRO A 23 -19.55 18.36 8.31
CA PRO A 23 -20.10 19.58 8.86
C PRO A 23 -21.56 19.71 8.44
N LEU A 24 -22.39 19.90 9.33
CA LEU A 24 -23.63 20.63 9.45
C LEU A 24 -24.67 19.88 10.28
N VAL A 25 -24.59 19.99 11.58
CA VAL A 25 -25.77 20.26 12.39
C VAL A 25 -25.38 21.25 13.48
N LEU A 26 -25.85 22.45 13.33
CA LEU A 26 -25.78 23.52 14.30
C LEU A 26 -26.53 23.17 15.60
N GLY A 27 -25.84 23.44 16.68
CA GLY A 27 -26.35 24.07 17.88
C GLY A 27 -27.49 23.39 18.65
N PHE A 28 -27.23 23.29 19.91
CA PHE A 28 -28.00 23.10 21.13
C PHE A 28 -27.68 21.77 21.83
N GLY A 29 -27.09 21.90 22.95
CA GLY A 29 -26.99 20.82 23.88
C GLY A 29 -25.64 20.71 24.59
N GLY A 30 -25.60 21.02 25.83
CA GLY A 30 -24.50 20.74 26.72
C GLY A 30 -24.08 19.29 26.70
N PRO A 31 -23.03 18.89 27.44
CA PRO A 31 -22.47 17.55 27.34
C PRO A 31 -23.53 16.55 27.79
N LEU A 32 -24.16 15.88 26.83
CA LEU A 32 -24.87 14.64 27.09
C LEU A 32 -23.79 13.62 27.52
N ARG A 33 -23.52 13.58 28.81
CA ARG A 33 -22.98 12.38 29.45
C ARG A 33 -23.97 11.27 29.11
N ALA A 34 -23.67 10.48 28.08
CA ALA A 34 -24.32 9.20 27.92
C ALA A 34 -24.10 8.48 29.24
N ALA A 35 -25.18 8.28 30.02
CA ALA A 35 -25.13 7.43 31.18
C ALA A 35 -24.55 6.09 30.70
N GLU A 36 -23.41 5.70 31.27
CA GLU A 36 -22.79 4.41 30.98
C GLU A 36 -23.82 3.35 31.38
N ALA A 37 -24.51 2.81 30.39
CA ALA A 37 -25.50 1.77 30.63
C ALA A 37 -24.76 0.59 31.27
N ALA A 38 -25.20 0.15 32.44
CA ALA A 38 -24.61 -1.00 33.14
C ALA A 38 -24.45 -2.19 32.17
N ALA A 39 -23.36 -2.93 32.29
CA ALA A 39 -23.11 -4.10 31.48
C ALA A 39 -24.28 -5.10 31.59
N PRO A 40 -24.70 -5.78 30.50
CA PRO A 40 -25.79 -6.75 30.58
C PRO A 40 -25.39 -7.90 31.50
N ALA A 41 -26.29 -8.28 32.42
CA ALA A 41 -26.03 -9.32 33.40
C ALA A 41 -26.21 -10.73 32.80
N THR A 42 -26.98 -10.85 31.74
CA THR A 42 -27.30 -12.15 31.08
C THR A 42 -27.12 -12.06 29.56
N LEU A 43 -26.97 -13.23 28.93
CA LEU A 43 -26.93 -13.32 27.47
C LEU A 43 -28.25 -12.85 26.84
N ALA A 44 -29.38 -13.16 27.46
CA ALA A 44 -30.69 -12.73 26.98
C ALA A 44 -30.81 -11.20 26.96
N GLU A 45 -30.37 -10.56 28.05
CA GLU A 45 -30.33 -9.08 28.11
C GLU A 45 -29.40 -8.47 27.07
N LEU A 46 -28.24 -9.08 26.83
CA LEU A 46 -27.34 -8.63 25.75
C LEU A 46 -28.01 -8.72 24.38
N GLN A 47 -28.67 -9.87 24.10
CA GLN A 47 -29.37 -10.09 22.83
C GLN A 47 -30.49 -9.06 22.63
N GLU A 48 -31.28 -8.82 23.65
CA GLU A 48 -32.35 -7.83 23.60
C GLU A 48 -31.84 -6.39 23.37
N ARG A 49 -30.76 -5.99 24.04
CA ARG A 49 -30.13 -4.67 23.85
C ARG A 49 -29.58 -4.51 22.44
N LEU A 50 -28.95 -5.55 21.89
CA LEU A 50 -28.44 -5.54 20.50
C LEU A 50 -29.59 -5.41 19.51
N ASP A 51 -30.66 -6.17 19.66
CA ASP A 51 -31.83 -6.11 18.78
C ASP A 51 -32.52 -4.73 18.84
N GLN A 52 -32.77 -4.22 20.04
CA GLN A 52 -33.29 -2.87 20.24
C GLN A 52 -32.42 -1.79 19.60
N ARG A 53 -31.08 -1.95 19.66
CA ARG A 53 -30.15 -1.01 19.04
C ARG A 53 -30.28 -1.01 17.52
N LEU A 54 -30.32 -2.19 16.90
CA LEU A 54 -30.46 -2.34 15.45
C LEU A 54 -31.81 -1.80 14.95
N ARG A 55 -32.88 -1.96 15.72
CA ARG A 55 -34.23 -1.46 15.40
C ARG A 55 -34.46 0.00 15.76
N SER A 56 -33.51 0.64 16.45
CA SER A 56 -33.67 2.05 16.83
C SER A 56 -33.78 2.94 15.60
N GLU A 57 -34.45 4.08 15.72
CA GLU A 57 -34.72 5.01 14.63
C GLU A 57 -33.44 5.45 13.91
N ARG A 58 -32.36 5.63 14.66
CA ARG A 58 -31.04 5.99 14.13
C ARG A 58 -30.46 4.96 13.13
N PHE A 59 -30.78 3.68 13.31
CA PHE A 59 -30.18 2.57 12.54
C PHE A 59 -31.18 1.82 11.65
N ARG A 60 -32.47 2.10 11.79
CA ARG A 60 -33.57 1.42 11.08
C ARG A 60 -33.45 1.46 9.56
N GLY A 61 -32.85 2.53 9.01
CA GLY A 61 -32.65 2.68 7.56
C GLY A 61 -31.39 1.97 7.03
N GLY A 62 -30.55 1.39 7.88
CA GLY A 62 -29.33 0.71 7.49
C GLY A 62 -29.56 -0.78 7.17
N LEU A 63 -28.64 -1.34 6.38
CA LEU A 63 -28.52 -2.78 6.19
C LEU A 63 -27.54 -3.33 7.22
N TRP A 64 -27.96 -4.36 7.95
CA TRP A 64 -27.15 -4.96 9.01
C TRP A 64 -27.04 -6.46 8.82
N GLY A 65 -25.82 -6.99 8.83
CA GLY A 65 -25.52 -8.39 8.98
C GLY A 65 -24.62 -8.53 10.21
N VAL A 66 -25.09 -9.20 11.26
CA VAL A 66 -24.38 -9.32 12.53
C VAL A 66 -24.37 -10.78 12.99
N GLN A 67 -23.19 -11.27 13.37
CA GLN A 67 -23.04 -12.53 14.07
C GLN A 67 -21.99 -12.36 15.18
N VAL A 68 -22.37 -12.70 16.41
CA VAL A 68 -21.48 -12.69 17.57
C VAL A 68 -21.27 -14.10 18.05
N VAL A 69 -20.04 -14.57 18.02
CA VAL A 69 -19.67 -15.97 18.32
C VAL A 69 -18.63 -16.00 19.43
N SER A 70 -18.78 -16.93 20.36
CA SER A 70 -17.75 -17.25 21.34
C SER A 70 -16.59 -17.97 20.68
N LEU A 71 -15.38 -17.40 20.68
CA LEU A 71 -14.18 -18.04 20.15
C LEU A 71 -13.79 -19.32 20.90
N ALA A 72 -14.12 -19.39 22.20
CA ALA A 72 -13.78 -20.55 23.03
C ALA A 72 -14.67 -21.76 22.79
N SER A 73 -15.97 -21.56 22.42
CA SER A 73 -16.93 -22.65 22.31
C SER A 73 -17.59 -22.77 20.95
N GLY A 74 -17.38 -21.82 20.03
CA GLY A 74 -18.10 -21.76 18.75
C GLY A 74 -19.58 -21.41 18.88
N ARG A 75 -20.09 -21.16 20.11
CA ARG A 75 -21.50 -20.87 20.34
C ARG A 75 -21.86 -19.48 19.80
N VAL A 76 -22.91 -19.41 18.98
CA VAL A 76 -23.50 -18.14 18.55
C VAL A 76 -24.23 -17.49 19.72
N TRP A 77 -23.86 -16.27 20.07
CA TRP A 77 -24.49 -15.48 21.12
C TRP A 77 -25.57 -14.54 20.60
N PHE A 78 -25.39 -14.03 19.39
CA PHE A 78 -26.35 -13.15 18.74
C PHE A 78 -26.18 -13.25 17.23
N GLU A 79 -27.31 -13.21 16.51
CA GLU A 79 -27.29 -13.07 15.07
C GLU A 79 -28.47 -12.22 14.57
N HIS A 80 -28.21 -11.44 13.54
CA HIS A 80 -29.20 -10.66 12.81
C HIS A 80 -28.81 -10.69 11.33
N GLU A 81 -29.61 -11.33 10.50
CA GLU A 81 -29.34 -11.53 9.07
C GLU A 81 -27.86 -11.89 8.75
N PRO A 82 -27.30 -12.92 9.39
CA PRO A 82 -25.86 -13.23 9.33
C PRO A 82 -25.40 -13.67 7.94
N ARG A 83 -26.34 -14.04 7.04
CA ARG A 83 -26.07 -14.44 5.66
C ARG A 83 -26.35 -13.35 4.63
N ARG A 84 -26.66 -12.13 5.07
CA ARG A 84 -26.87 -11.02 4.15
C ARG A 84 -25.56 -10.67 3.45
N LEU A 85 -25.62 -10.60 2.11
CA LEU A 85 -24.47 -10.15 1.33
C LEU A 85 -24.19 -8.67 1.61
N MET A 86 -22.95 -8.40 1.95
CA MET A 86 -22.42 -7.07 2.29
C MET A 86 -21.13 -6.85 1.54
N SER A 87 -20.82 -5.60 1.19
CA SER A 87 -19.48 -5.26 0.70
C SER A 87 -18.49 -5.40 1.87
N PRO A 88 -17.50 -6.30 1.78
CA PRO A 88 -16.57 -6.57 2.88
C PRO A 88 -15.56 -5.43 3.05
N ALA A 89 -15.33 -4.62 2.02
CA ALA A 89 -14.26 -3.64 1.96
C ALA A 89 -12.93 -4.27 2.43
N SER A 90 -12.17 -3.60 3.29
CA SER A 90 -10.88 -4.10 3.79
C SER A 90 -10.94 -5.41 4.58
N ASN A 91 -12.12 -5.95 4.90
CA ASN A 91 -12.20 -7.31 5.45
C ASN A 91 -11.79 -8.37 4.42
N SER A 92 -11.81 -8.07 3.12
CA SER A 92 -11.25 -8.92 2.06
C SER A 92 -9.79 -9.29 2.31
N LYS A 93 -9.02 -8.41 2.95
CA LYS A 93 -7.62 -8.66 3.31
C LYS A 93 -7.41 -9.86 4.22
N LEU A 94 -8.42 -10.23 5.04
CA LEU A 94 -8.38 -11.45 5.85
C LEU A 94 -8.25 -12.70 4.96
N PHE A 95 -8.98 -12.72 3.86
CA PHE A 95 -8.91 -13.83 2.89
C PHE A 95 -7.60 -13.80 2.11
N ALA A 96 -7.14 -12.63 1.66
CA ALA A 96 -5.86 -12.50 0.97
C ALA A 96 -4.68 -12.93 1.87
N GLY A 97 -4.70 -12.52 3.13
CA GLY A 97 -3.68 -12.92 4.11
C GLY A 97 -3.71 -14.40 4.44
N ALA A 98 -4.90 -14.98 4.68
CA ALA A 98 -5.05 -16.41 4.92
C ALA A 98 -4.59 -17.23 3.71
N LEU A 99 -4.98 -16.83 2.50
CA LEU A 99 -4.55 -17.48 1.26
C LEU A 99 -3.03 -17.45 1.09
N ALA A 100 -2.40 -16.30 1.34
CA ALA A 100 -0.94 -16.16 1.23
C ALA A 100 -0.21 -17.09 2.21
N LEU A 101 -0.71 -17.20 3.44
CA LEU A 101 -0.13 -18.10 4.45
C LEU A 101 -0.37 -19.59 4.14
N ASP A 102 -1.53 -19.93 3.56
CA ASP A 102 -1.89 -21.31 3.18
C ASP A 102 -1.09 -21.80 1.96
N VAL A 103 -1.01 -20.98 0.91
CA VAL A 103 -0.41 -21.36 -0.38
C VAL A 103 1.11 -21.21 -0.39
N LEU A 104 1.63 -20.09 0.09
CA LEU A 104 3.06 -19.82 0.08
C LEU A 104 3.76 -20.31 1.34
N GLY A 105 3.05 -20.35 2.44
CA GLY A 105 3.59 -20.67 3.76
C GLY A 105 4.10 -19.46 4.53
N PRO A 106 4.12 -19.54 5.89
CA PRO A 106 4.45 -18.40 6.76
C PRO A 106 5.92 -17.95 6.66
N ASP A 107 6.81 -18.83 6.25
CA ASP A 107 8.25 -18.56 6.12
C ASP A 107 8.69 -18.20 4.70
N TYR A 108 7.77 -18.22 3.75
CA TYR A 108 8.04 -17.81 2.37
C TYR A 108 8.58 -16.38 2.32
N ARG A 109 9.56 -16.16 1.43
CA ARG A 109 10.15 -14.83 1.20
C ARG A 109 10.14 -14.53 -0.28
N ILE A 110 9.73 -13.33 -0.62
CA ILE A 110 9.83 -12.81 -1.98
C ILE A 110 11.30 -12.58 -2.28
N ARG A 111 11.77 -13.10 -3.42
CA ARG A 111 13.17 -12.99 -3.87
C ARG A 111 13.23 -12.18 -5.16
N THR A 112 13.89 -11.04 -5.12
CA THR A 112 14.05 -10.14 -6.25
C THR A 112 15.46 -10.25 -6.80
N PRO A 113 15.67 -10.81 -8.00
CA PRO A 113 16.99 -10.92 -8.60
C PRO A 113 17.58 -9.55 -8.93
N VAL A 114 18.89 -9.42 -8.68
CA VAL A 114 19.73 -8.31 -9.14
C VAL A 114 20.67 -8.88 -10.20
N LEU A 115 20.54 -8.41 -11.43
CA LEU A 115 21.21 -9.00 -12.58
C LEU A 115 22.06 -7.95 -13.30
N GLY A 116 23.11 -8.38 -13.96
CA GLY A 116 23.90 -7.59 -14.88
C GLY A 116 23.80 -8.13 -16.30
N SER A 117 23.96 -7.28 -17.32
CA SER A 117 24.06 -7.74 -18.72
C SER A 117 25.20 -8.73 -18.93
N ALA A 118 26.26 -8.62 -18.14
CA ALA A 118 27.44 -9.51 -18.12
C ALA A 118 28.02 -9.55 -16.71
N ALA A 119 29.05 -10.40 -16.50
CA ALA A 119 29.80 -10.42 -15.24
C ALA A 119 30.63 -9.13 -15.07
N PRO A 120 30.81 -8.63 -13.82
CA PRO A 120 31.71 -7.51 -13.56
C PRO A 120 33.14 -7.83 -14.00
N GLN A 121 33.82 -6.83 -14.54
CA GLN A 121 35.23 -6.91 -14.93
C GLN A 121 36.15 -6.77 -13.72
N ALA A 122 37.42 -7.09 -13.87
CA ALA A 122 38.40 -7.05 -12.79
C ALA A 122 38.61 -5.64 -12.20
N ASP A 123 38.34 -4.57 -12.96
CA ASP A 123 38.40 -3.19 -12.49
C ASP A 123 37.15 -2.75 -11.73
N GLY A 124 36.13 -3.60 -11.67
CA GLY A 124 34.83 -3.34 -11.03
C GLY A 124 33.81 -2.73 -11.98
N THR A 125 34.06 -2.65 -13.27
CA THR A 125 33.07 -2.19 -14.25
C THR A 125 32.08 -3.31 -14.57
N LEU A 126 30.77 -3.04 -14.39
CA LEU A 126 29.69 -3.88 -14.92
C LEU A 126 29.46 -3.50 -16.37
N PRO A 127 29.77 -4.36 -17.35
CA PRO A 127 29.51 -4.08 -18.76
C PRO A 127 28.00 -4.11 -19.04
N GLY A 128 27.46 -3.02 -19.62
CA GLY A 128 26.03 -2.90 -19.91
C GLY A 128 25.19 -2.57 -18.67
N ASP A 129 23.96 -3.07 -18.65
CA ASP A 129 22.91 -2.64 -17.73
C ASP A 129 22.91 -3.39 -16.41
N LEU A 130 22.44 -2.71 -15.38
CA LEU A 130 22.02 -3.28 -14.10
C LEU A 130 20.50 -3.45 -14.09
N PHE A 131 20.00 -4.63 -13.79
CA PHE A 131 18.57 -4.94 -13.72
C PHE A 131 18.15 -5.27 -12.29
N ILE A 132 17.04 -4.67 -11.85
CA ILE A 132 16.28 -5.10 -10.68
C ILE A 132 15.04 -5.79 -11.20
N ALA A 133 15.03 -7.13 -11.17
CA ALA A 133 13.94 -7.93 -11.73
C ALA A 133 12.83 -8.11 -10.69
N GLY A 134 11.89 -7.16 -10.66
CA GLY A 134 10.84 -7.03 -9.65
C GLY A 134 9.95 -8.27 -9.50
N ARG A 135 9.53 -8.51 -8.27
CA ARG A 135 8.64 -9.62 -7.88
C ARG A 135 7.51 -9.14 -6.97
N ALA A 136 7.12 -7.87 -7.10
CA ALA A 136 6.08 -7.25 -6.28
C ALA A 136 6.37 -7.33 -4.77
N ASP A 137 7.64 -7.16 -4.37
CA ASP A 137 8.02 -7.02 -2.97
C ASP A 137 7.54 -5.67 -2.44
N PRO A 138 6.64 -5.63 -1.42
CA PRO A 138 6.08 -4.39 -0.91
C PRO A 138 6.99 -3.66 0.10
N THR A 139 8.17 -4.21 0.41
CA THR A 139 8.95 -3.80 1.59
C THR A 139 9.94 -2.66 1.34
N TRP A 140 10.07 -2.19 0.11
CA TRP A 140 11.01 -1.12 -0.25
C TRP A 140 10.48 0.25 0.18
N ARG A 141 10.43 0.44 1.50
CA ARG A 141 9.92 1.64 2.15
C ARG A 141 10.64 1.95 3.46
N VAL A 142 10.67 3.21 3.83
CA VAL A 142 11.10 3.69 5.15
C VAL A 142 10.01 4.49 5.85
N ARG A 143 8.86 4.66 5.22
CA ARG A 143 7.70 5.35 5.79
C ARG A 143 7.34 4.79 7.16
N GLY A 144 7.05 5.67 8.13
CA GLY A 144 6.77 5.27 9.50
C GLY A 144 8.01 4.87 10.31
N THR A 145 9.21 5.03 9.76
CA THR A 145 10.48 4.79 10.46
C THR A 145 11.33 6.07 10.54
N SER A 146 12.39 6.05 11.35
CA SER A 146 13.39 7.13 11.39
C SER A 146 14.51 6.96 10.36
N ARG A 147 14.43 5.94 9.49
CA ARG A 147 15.46 5.65 8.49
C ARG A 147 15.42 6.67 7.36
N PRO A 148 16.57 7.11 6.82
CA PRO A 148 16.60 7.99 5.66
C PRO A 148 16.14 7.25 4.39
N PHE A 149 15.51 7.96 3.46
CA PHE A 149 15.00 7.42 2.20
C PHE A 149 16.05 6.59 1.44
N ALA A 150 17.29 7.08 1.36
CA ALA A 150 18.37 6.37 0.67
C ALA A 150 18.65 4.97 1.22
N SER A 151 18.33 4.71 2.49
CA SER A 151 18.56 3.40 3.11
C SER A 151 17.69 2.27 2.54
N ILE A 152 16.67 2.58 1.76
CA ILE A 152 15.88 1.59 1.02
C ILE A 152 16.78 0.79 0.08
N PHE A 153 17.80 1.44 -0.51
CA PHE A 153 18.69 0.84 -1.48
C PHE A 153 19.94 0.18 -0.87
N THR A 154 20.11 0.22 0.46
CA THR A 154 21.24 -0.44 1.14
C THR A 154 21.40 -1.92 0.74
N PRO A 155 20.33 -2.74 0.65
CA PRO A 155 20.48 -4.13 0.20
C PRO A 155 21.01 -4.27 -1.23
N VAL A 156 20.63 -3.36 -2.14
CA VAL A 156 21.17 -3.34 -3.50
C VAL A 156 22.66 -3.00 -3.47
N MET A 157 23.06 -1.98 -2.68
CA MET A 157 24.46 -1.61 -2.54
C MET A 157 25.31 -2.75 -1.98
N GLU A 158 24.77 -3.54 -1.05
CA GLU A 158 25.44 -4.72 -0.52
C GLU A 158 25.65 -5.82 -1.57
N VAL A 159 24.64 -6.06 -2.43
CA VAL A 159 24.75 -6.99 -3.56
C VAL A 159 25.84 -6.53 -4.51
N LEU A 160 25.82 -5.27 -4.94
CA LEU A 160 26.80 -4.73 -5.87
C LEU A 160 28.24 -4.74 -5.30
N ARG A 161 28.38 -4.41 -4.02
CA ARG A 161 29.68 -4.44 -3.33
C ARG A 161 30.24 -5.88 -3.26
N ARG A 162 29.41 -6.88 -2.95
CA ARG A 162 29.79 -8.29 -2.95
C ARG A 162 30.18 -8.78 -4.33
N ALA A 163 29.49 -8.30 -5.37
CA ALA A 163 29.81 -8.59 -6.76
C ALA A 163 31.03 -7.80 -7.30
N GLY A 164 31.62 -6.92 -6.49
CA GLY A 164 32.78 -6.10 -6.87
C GLY A 164 32.45 -4.94 -7.81
N VAL A 165 31.16 -4.56 -7.98
CA VAL A 165 30.76 -3.50 -8.90
C VAL A 165 31.08 -2.12 -8.33
N LYS A 166 31.83 -1.32 -9.09
CA LYS A 166 32.20 0.08 -8.78
C LYS A 166 31.69 1.07 -9.82
N ARG A 167 31.34 0.60 -11.02
CA ARG A 167 30.81 1.39 -12.14
C ARG A 167 29.84 0.53 -12.95
N ILE A 168 28.79 1.14 -13.48
CA ILE A 168 27.82 0.55 -14.38
C ILE A 168 27.95 1.28 -15.72
N ALA A 169 28.37 0.59 -16.77
CA ALA A 169 28.62 1.17 -18.10
C ALA A 169 27.31 1.42 -18.88
N GLY A 170 26.22 0.79 -18.50
CA GLY A 170 24.90 0.93 -19.11
C GLY A 170 23.89 1.60 -18.19
N ASP A 171 22.62 1.20 -18.37
CA ASP A 171 21.46 1.74 -17.67
C ASP A 171 21.20 1.05 -16.33
N VAL A 172 20.46 1.75 -15.46
CA VAL A 172 19.78 1.17 -14.30
C VAL A 172 18.35 0.87 -14.70
N VAL A 173 17.97 -0.39 -14.69
CA VAL A 173 16.69 -0.87 -15.23
C VAL A 173 15.84 -1.51 -14.14
N ALA A 174 14.66 -0.98 -13.89
CA ALA A 174 13.63 -1.62 -13.08
C ALA A 174 12.73 -2.46 -13.99
N ASP A 175 12.88 -3.79 -13.92
CA ASP A 175 12.05 -4.71 -14.71
C ASP A 175 10.86 -5.18 -13.85
N ALA A 176 9.67 -4.65 -14.14
CA ALA A 176 8.41 -5.03 -13.52
C ALA A 176 7.57 -5.96 -14.42
N THR A 177 8.13 -6.51 -15.49
CA THR A 177 7.39 -7.29 -16.50
C THR A 177 6.93 -8.65 -16.00
N TRP A 178 7.61 -9.23 -15.01
CA TRP A 178 7.21 -10.49 -14.39
C TRP A 178 5.84 -10.41 -13.70
N PHE A 179 5.45 -9.23 -13.24
CA PHE A 179 4.18 -8.98 -12.59
C PHE A 179 3.12 -8.62 -13.64
N HIS A 180 2.39 -9.65 -14.12
CA HIS A 180 1.38 -9.51 -15.17
C HIS A 180 0.11 -8.87 -14.61
N GLN A 181 0.19 -7.59 -14.29
CA GLN A 181 -0.88 -6.85 -13.66
C GLN A 181 -1.01 -5.45 -14.27
N PRO A 182 -2.22 -5.00 -14.61
CA PRO A 182 -2.48 -3.59 -14.86
C PRO A 182 -2.10 -2.73 -13.66
N PRO A 183 -1.79 -1.44 -13.86
CA PRO A 183 -1.43 -0.56 -12.74
C PRO A 183 -2.58 -0.28 -11.77
N GLN A 184 -3.83 -0.55 -12.15
CA GLN A 184 -5.02 -0.37 -11.34
C GLN A 184 -5.81 -1.67 -11.25
N GLY A 185 -6.45 -1.93 -10.10
CA GLY A 185 -7.38 -3.03 -9.93
C GLY A 185 -8.66 -2.83 -10.76
N SER A 186 -9.29 -3.94 -11.15
CA SER A 186 -10.39 -3.97 -12.12
C SER A 186 -11.66 -3.25 -11.65
N GLY A 187 -11.89 -3.15 -10.35
CA GLY A 187 -13.09 -2.55 -9.77
C GLY A 187 -12.88 -1.18 -9.10
N TRP A 188 -11.69 -0.57 -9.27
CA TRP A 188 -11.38 0.73 -8.66
C TRP A 188 -12.11 1.87 -9.34
N THR A 189 -12.56 2.86 -8.56
CA THR A 189 -13.20 4.05 -9.11
C THR A 189 -12.17 5.13 -9.44
N VAL A 190 -12.54 6.08 -10.30
CA VAL A 190 -11.66 7.21 -10.66
C VAL A 190 -11.24 8.03 -9.43
N ASP A 191 -12.11 8.15 -8.44
CA ASP A 191 -11.80 8.87 -7.20
C ASP A 191 -10.72 8.15 -6.39
N ASP A 192 -10.75 6.81 -6.34
CA ASP A 192 -9.76 6.01 -5.63
C ASP A 192 -8.32 6.25 -6.16
N LEU A 193 -8.18 6.50 -7.48
CA LEU A 193 -6.88 6.67 -8.14
C LEU A 193 -6.13 7.96 -7.76
N ASN A 194 -6.80 8.90 -7.11
CA ASN A 194 -6.19 10.13 -6.60
C ASN A 194 -5.68 9.98 -5.17
N ASP A 195 -6.18 8.99 -4.44
CA ASP A 195 -5.83 8.76 -3.06
C ASP A 195 -4.70 7.73 -2.94
N TRP A 196 -3.91 7.84 -1.89
CA TRP A 196 -2.76 6.97 -1.63
C TRP A 196 -3.11 5.48 -1.59
N TYR A 197 -4.34 5.13 -1.20
CA TYR A 197 -4.80 3.74 -1.13
C TYR A 197 -5.17 3.16 -2.51
N GLY A 198 -5.24 3.98 -3.56
CA GLY A 198 -5.42 3.59 -4.96
C GLY A 198 -4.14 3.83 -5.79
N ALA A 199 -2.96 3.78 -5.16
CA ALA A 199 -1.68 3.91 -5.85
C ALA A 199 -1.46 2.77 -6.86
N GLU A 200 -0.77 3.08 -7.97
CA GLU A 200 -0.52 2.13 -9.06
C GLU A 200 0.22 0.87 -8.59
N LEU A 201 -0.27 -0.31 -8.99
CA LEU A 201 0.38 -1.60 -8.76
C LEU A 201 1.61 -1.73 -9.69
N SER A 202 2.69 -2.29 -9.15
CA SER A 202 3.92 -2.50 -9.94
C SER A 202 4.74 -3.67 -9.38
N GLY A 203 5.36 -4.44 -10.24
CA GLY A 203 6.34 -5.47 -9.85
C GLY A 203 7.57 -4.90 -9.15
N VAL A 204 7.82 -3.59 -9.33
CA VAL A 204 8.84 -2.80 -8.61
C VAL A 204 8.15 -1.61 -7.99
N SER A 205 8.00 -1.59 -6.67
CA SER A 205 7.31 -0.55 -5.91
C SER A 205 8.28 0.18 -4.97
N LEU A 206 7.99 1.45 -4.63
CA LEU A 206 8.82 2.28 -3.77
C LEU A 206 7.92 3.16 -2.90
N GLU A 207 8.14 3.18 -1.57
CA GLU A 207 7.40 4.03 -0.63
C GLU A 207 5.88 3.94 -0.78
N GLN A 208 5.37 2.72 -1.03
CA GLN A 208 3.94 2.46 -1.25
C GLN A 208 3.36 3.18 -2.50
N ASN A 209 4.23 3.54 -3.45
CA ASN A 209 3.90 4.21 -4.71
C ASN A 209 3.13 5.54 -4.54
N TYR A 210 3.32 6.21 -3.40
CA TYR A 210 2.88 7.57 -3.17
C TYR A 210 3.92 8.37 -2.38
N VAL A 211 3.86 9.68 -2.50
CA VAL A 211 4.79 10.62 -1.90
C VAL A 211 4.06 11.66 -1.07
N GLU A 212 4.78 12.32 -0.18
CA GLU A 212 4.26 13.36 0.68
C GLU A 212 4.73 14.74 0.20
N LEU A 213 3.79 15.65 0.02
CA LEU A 213 4.04 17.04 -0.25
C LEU A 213 3.66 17.86 0.99
N SER A 214 4.63 18.60 1.52
CA SER A 214 4.42 19.53 2.62
C SER A 214 3.97 20.87 2.07
N LEU A 215 2.85 21.38 2.58
CA LEU A 215 2.25 22.67 2.25
C LEU A 215 2.39 23.57 3.48
N THR A 216 3.23 24.60 3.40
CA THR A 216 3.48 25.53 4.51
C THR A 216 2.86 26.87 4.19
N PRO A 217 1.80 27.31 4.93
CA PRO A 217 1.20 28.63 4.72
C PRO A 217 2.15 29.75 5.17
N ALA A 218 2.00 30.92 4.58
CA ALA A 218 2.70 32.12 5.04
C ALA A 218 2.18 32.57 6.42
N ALA A 219 2.94 33.45 7.07
CA ALA A 219 2.56 34.03 8.36
C ALA A 219 1.35 34.99 8.27
N VAL A 220 1.09 35.57 7.08
CA VAL A 220 0.05 36.56 6.85
C VAL A 220 -0.89 36.14 5.72
N PRO A 221 -2.19 36.53 5.77
CA PRO A 221 -3.14 36.28 4.68
C PRO A 221 -2.65 36.88 3.35
N GLY A 222 -2.91 36.19 2.25
CA GLY A 222 -2.50 36.57 0.89
C GLY A 222 -1.08 36.16 0.53
N GLY A 223 -0.24 35.72 1.49
CA GLY A 223 1.10 35.22 1.22
C GLY A 223 1.11 33.89 0.47
N GLU A 224 2.22 33.56 -0.15
CA GLU A 224 2.41 32.32 -0.90
C GLU A 224 2.52 31.11 0.03
N VAL A 225 1.96 29.97 -0.39
CA VAL A 225 2.14 28.69 0.27
C VAL A 225 3.42 28.05 -0.26
N SER A 226 4.36 27.73 0.63
CA SER A 226 5.58 27.01 0.28
C SER A 226 5.30 25.53 0.11
N LEU A 227 5.87 24.92 -0.95
CA LEU A 227 5.68 23.53 -1.33
C LEU A 227 7.00 22.78 -1.29
N ALA A 228 7.05 21.64 -0.60
CA ALA A 228 8.25 20.82 -0.53
C ALA A 228 7.92 19.32 -0.57
N TRP A 229 8.47 18.60 -1.55
CA TRP A 229 8.45 17.14 -1.56
C TRP A 229 9.31 16.56 -0.43
N ARG A 230 8.82 15.52 0.20
CA ARG A 230 9.60 14.76 1.19
C ARG A 230 10.50 13.70 0.56
N GLN A 231 10.11 13.20 -0.59
CA GLN A 231 10.88 12.20 -1.34
C GLN A 231 11.49 12.85 -2.60
N PRO A 232 12.69 12.41 -3.01
CA PRO A 232 13.39 12.96 -4.18
C PRO A 232 13.02 12.25 -5.49
N ASP A 233 13.52 12.79 -6.59
CA ASP A 233 13.60 12.16 -7.92
C ASP A 233 12.24 11.78 -8.55
N LEU A 234 11.18 12.52 -8.23
CA LEU A 234 9.79 12.14 -8.56
C LEU A 234 9.38 12.35 -10.01
N GLY A 235 10.01 13.29 -10.72
CA GLY A 235 9.58 13.69 -12.06
C GLY A 235 8.14 14.23 -12.12
N LEU A 236 7.60 14.74 -11.00
CA LEU A 236 6.26 15.33 -10.90
C LEU A 236 6.33 16.85 -11.04
N GLU A 237 5.45 17.40 -11.87
CA GLU A 237 5.25 18.83 -12.04
C GLU A 237 4.09 19.33 -11.15
N LEU A 238 4.33 20.40 -10.37
CA LEU A 238 3.29 21.00 -9.52
C LEU A 238 2.63 22.17 -10.23
N ILE A 239 1.31 22.14 -10.36
CA ILE A 239 0.49 23.27 -10.80
C ILE A 239 -0.35 23.71 -9.59
N ALA A 240 0.22 24.66 -8.82
CA ALA A 240 -0.39 25.09 -7.57
C ALA A 240 -1.14 26.41 -7.73
N ARG A 241 -2.37 26.44 -7.21
CA ARG A 241 -3.24 27.61 -7.05
C ARG A 241 -3.69 27.68 -5.59
N LEU A 242 -2.72 27.63 -4.68
CA LEU A 242 -2.91 27.69 -3.25
C LEU A 242 -2.71 29.12 -2.76
N ARG A 243 -3.46 29.52 -1.72
CA ARG A 243 -3.35 30.82 -1.07
C ARG A 243 -3.33 30.64 0.45
N THR A 244 -2.68 31.56 1.11
CA THR A 244 -2.81 31.69 2.57
C THR A 244 -4.04 32.54 2.86
N GLY A 245 -5.04 31.96 3.52
CA GLY A 245 -6.29 32.60 3.95
C GLY A 245 -6.17 33.28 5.31
N ALA A 246 -7.31 33.67 5.89
CA ALA A 246 -7.35 34.22 7.24
C ALA A 246 -6.89 33.17 8.27
N ALA A 247 -6.36 33.63 9.41
CA ALA A 247 -5.78 32.73 10.42
C ALA A 247 -6.80 31.80 11.10
N ASP A 248 -8.07 32.19 11.13
CA ASP A 248 -9.20 31.47 11.66
C ASP A 248 -9.97 30.64 10.59
N ALA A 249 -9.60 30.77 9.31
CA ALA A 249 -10.22 30.02 8.25
C ALA A 249 -9.83 28.52 8.30
N PRO A 250 -10.77 27.60 7.95
CA PRO A 250 -10.41 26.20 7.83
C PRO A 250 -9.46 25.95 6.66
N ALA A 251 -8.55 24.98 6.80
CA ALA A 251 -7.78 24.49 5.69
C ALA A 251 -8.70 23.79 4.68
N GLN A 252 -8.59 24.17 3.41
CA GLN A 252 -9.31 23.57 2.28
C GLN A 252 -8.34 23.36 1.13
N VAL A 253 -7.78 22.16 1.04
CA VAL A 253 -6.82 21.79 -0.01
C VAL A 253 -7.40 20.64 -0.84
N VAL A 254 -7.37 20.81 -2.13
CA VAL A 254 -7.70 19.76 -3.10
C VAL A 254 -6.45 19.43 -3.90
N VAL A 255 -6.17 18.14 -4.00
CA VAL A 255 -5.08 17.59 -4.79
C VAL A 255 -5.68 16.69 -5.85
N ARG A 256 -5.26 16.85 -7.10
CA ARG A 256 -5.70 15.99 -8.20
C ARG A 256 -4.53 15.73 -9.14
N ARG A 257 -4.37 14.48 -9.50
CA ARG A 257 -3.48 14.02 -10.57
C ARG A 257 -4.33 13.17 -11.53
N LEU A 258 -4.38 13.53 -12.79
CA LEU A 258 -5.07 12.72 -13.78
C LEU A 258 -4.30 11.42 -14.04
N VAL A 259 -5.04 10.36 -14.32
CA VAL A 259 -4.47 9.03 -14.60
C VAL A 259 -3.48 9.13 -15.76
N GLY A 260 -2.27 8.60 -15.56
CA GLY A 260 -1.20 8.62 -16.57
C GLY A 260 -0.42 9.93 -16.68
N GLU A 261 -0.85 11.01 -16.03
CA GLU A 261 -0.12 12.28 -16.04
C GLU A 261 0.91 12.39 -14.90
N SER A 262 1.98 13.15 -15.17
CA SER A 262 2.95 13.56 -14.15
C SER A 262 2.65 14.91 -13.53
N ARG A 263 1.58 15.59 -13.96
CA ARG A 263 1.14 16.88 -13.42
C ARG A 263 0.21 16.69 -12.23
N VAL A 264 0.53 17.39 -11.14
CA VAL A 264 -0.25 17.41 -9.90
C VAL A 264 -0.86 18.80 -9.74
N HIS A 265 -2.17 18.87 -9.77
CA HIS A 265 -2.92 20.09 -9.58
C HIS A 265 -3.30 20.25 -8.11
N LEU A 266 -2.98 21.42 -7.53
CA LEU A 266 -3.32 21.79 -6.16
C LEU A 266 -4.06 23.11 -6.16
N TRP A 267 -5.17 23.19 -5.46
CA TRP A 267 -5.87 24.45 -5.24
C TRP A 267 -6.54 24.51 -3.87
N GLY A 268 -6.85 25.73 -3.43
CA GLY A 268 -7.49 25.96 -2.14
C GLY A 268 -6.77 26.96 -1.26
N SER A 269 -6.98 26.85 0.05
CA SER A 269 -6.40 27.78 1.03
C SER A 269 -5.98 27.09 2.31
N LEU A 270 -4.95 27.66 2.96
CA LEU A 270 -4.46 27.26 4.27
C LEU A 270 -4.50 28.48 5.21
N PRO A 271 -4.80 28.31 6.53
CA PRO A 271 -4.84 29.40 7.48
C PRO A 271 -3.45 30.04 7.68
N ALA A 272 -3.39 31.37 7.74
CA ALA A 272 -2.15 32.11 8.00
C ALA A 272 -1.50 31.70 9.32
N GLY A 273 -0.18 31.48 9.32
CA GLY A 273 0.58 31.05 10.49
C GLY A 273 0.24 29.63 10.96
N GLY A 274 -0.57 28.89 10.21
CA GLY A 274 -0.91 27.50 10.49
C GLY A 274 0.28 26.55 10.41
N ARG A 275 0.13 25.34 10.94
CA ARG A 275 1.16 24.30 10.81
C ARG A 275 1.21 23.80 9.36
N PRO A 276 2.37 23.33 8.89
CA PRO A 276 2.45 22.65 7.61
C PRO A 276 1.44 21.50 7.51
N GLU A 277 0.74 21.42 6.39
CA GLU A 277 -0.15 20.30 6.04
C GLU A 277 0.57 19.34 5.13
N LEU A 278 0.38 18.04 5.36
CA LEU A 278 0.93 16.99 4.51
C LEU A 278 -0.18 16.41 3.65
N VAL A 279 0.03 16.41 2.34
CA VAL A 279 -0.86 15.76 1.38
C VAL A 279 -0.13 14.63 0.69
N ASN A 280 -0.86 13.53 0.45
CA ASN A 280 -0.34 12.37 -0.26
C ASN A 280 -0.64 12.50 -1.76
N VAL A 281 0.34 12.12 -2.58
CA VAL A 281 0.24 12.14 -4.05
C VAL A 281 0.72 10.81 -4.59
N THR A 282 -0.14 10.11 -5.34
CA THR A 282 0.24 8.85 -5.99
C THR A 282 1.26 9.10 -7.12
N VAL A 283 2.24 8.22 -7.24
CA VAL A 283 3.28 8.32 -8.26
C VAL A 283 2.88 7.48 -9.48
N PRO A 284 2.79 8.07 -10.66
CA PRO A 284 2.60 7.31 -11.89
C PRO A 284 3.88 6.55 -12.25
N ARG A 285 3.75 5.37 -12.82
CA ARG A 285 4.88 4.55 -13.26
C ARG A 285 5.93 4.33 -12.15
N PRO A 286 5.56 3.66 -11.03
CA PRO A 286 6.42 3.53 -9.85
C PRO A 286 7.81 2.92 -10.14
N ALA A 287 7.90 2.00 -11.11
CA ALA A 287 9.16 1.39 -11.51
C ALA A 287 10.15 2.40 -12.13
N GLU A 288 9.66 3.41 -12.86
CA GLU A 288 10.51 4.50 -13.37
C GLU A 288 11.09 5.33 -12.22
N TRP A 289 10.24 5.67 -11.22
CA TRP A 289 10.70 6.37 -10.03
C TRP A 289 11.74 5.55 -9.25
N TYR A 290 11.49 4.24 -9.06
CA TYR A 290 12.44 3.36 -8.40
C TYR A 290 13.82 3.39 -9.11
N ALA A 291 13.83 3.24 -10.44
CA ALA A 291 15.07 3.25 -11.21
C ALA A 291 15.83 4.60 -11.10
N ALA A 292 15.10 5.72 -11.14
CA ALA A 292 15.67 7.05 -10.98
C ALA A 292 16.26 7.25 -9.56
N ALA A 293 15.51 6.88 -8.53
CA ALA A 293 15.94 6.96 -7.14
C ALA A 293 17.12 6.04 -6.84
N LEU A 294 17.13 4.82 -7.39
CA LEU A 294 18.27 3.90 -7.27
C LEU A 294 19.51 4.49 -7.95
N ARG A 295 19.38 5.04 -9.16
CA ARG A 295 20.50 5.68 -9.85
C ARG A 295 21.09 6.84 -9.04
N SER A 296 20.24 7.66 -8.44
CA SER A 296 20.69 8.74 -7.55
C SER A 296 21.34 8.21 -6.27
N ALA A 297 20.86 7.10 -5.72
CA ALA A 297 21.46 6.45 -4.55
C ALA A 297 22.84 5.87 -4.89
N LEU A 298 22.99 5.20 -6.04
CA LEU A 298 24.28 4.67 -6.53
C LEU A 298 25.33 5.79 -6.65
N ALA A 299 24.96 6.92 -7.24
CA ALA A 299 25.86 8.07 -7.37
C ALA A 299 26.34 8.61 -6.00
N ARG A 300 25.45 8.66 -5.01
CA ARG A 300 25.79 9.09 -3.63
C ARG A 300 26.74 8.12 -2.94
N GLU A 301 26.63 6.82 -3.25
CA GLU A 301 27.54 5.78 -2.73
C GLU A 301 28.84 5.61 -3.56
N GLY A 302 29.07 6.49 -4.52
CA GLY A 302 30.28 6.50 -5.35
C GLY A 302 30.30 5.45 -6.47
N ILE A 303 29.16 4.81 -6.78
CA ILE A 303 29.03 3.91 -7.91
C ILE A 303 28.57 4.72 -9.14
N ALA A 304 29.49 4.92 -10.09
CA ALA A 304 29.19 5.67 -11.31
C ALA A 304 28.23 4.89 -12.21
N VAL A 305 27.26 5.60 -12.82
CA VAL A 305 26.33 5.05 -13.84
C VAL A 305 26.43 5.91 -15.08
N ASP A 306 26.95 5.34 -16.17
CA ASP A 306 27.16 6.07 -17.43
C ASP A 306 25.84 6.26 -18.20
N GLY A 307 24.95 5.30 -18.09
CA GLY A 307 23.65 5.31 -18.76
C GLY A 307 22.57 6.06 -18.00
N ARG A 308 21.32 5.74 -18.35
CA ARG A 308 20.10 6.35 -17.82
C ARG A 308 19.40 5.42 -16.83
N SER A 309 18.38 5.90 -16.18
CA SER A 309 17.38 5.09 -15.51
C SER A 309 16.22 4.82 -16.47
N ARG A 310 15.72 3.58 -16.52
CA ARG A 310 14.54 3.19 -17.29
C ARG A 310 13.79 2.05 -16.60
N ALA A 311 12.57 1.81 -17.02
CA ALA A 311 11.76 0.72 -16.51
C ALA A 311 11.01 0.03 -17.67
N ALA A 312 10.60 -1.21 -17.41
CA ALA A 312 9.65 -1.94 -18.25
C ALA A 312 8.59 -2.58 -17.37
N ARG A 313 7.38 -2.74 -17.89
CA ARG A 313 6.25 -3.37 -17.19
C ARG A 313 5.44 -4.23 -18.15
N TRP A 314 4.72 -5.20 -17.66
CA TRP A 314 3.74 -5.93 -18.46
C TRP A 314 2.73 -4.94 -19.11
N PRO A 315 2.31 -5.12 -20.40
CA PRO A 315 2.62 -6.28 -21.26
C PRO A 315 3.91 -6.14 -22.12
N ASP A 316 4.78 -5.19 -21.83
CA ASP A 316 6.05 -5.09 -22.53
C ASP A 316 6.91 -6.36 -22.32
N PRO A 317 7.79 -6.71 -23.27
CA PRO A 317 8.75 -7.79 -23.08
C PRO A 317 9.76 -7.42 -21.99
N SER A 318 10.26 -8.44 -21.26
CA SER A 318 11.34 -8.21 -20.29
C SER A 318 12.57 -7.64 -20.98
N PRO A 319 13.17 -6.57 -20.44
CA PRO A 319 14.41 -5.98 -20.95
C PRO A 319 15.65 -6.79 -20.56
N VAL A 320 15.51 -7.81 -19.72
CA VAL A 320 16.62 -8.66 -19.23
C VAL A 320 17.04 -9.60 -20.36
N PRO A 321 18.29 -9.54 -20.82
CA PRO A 321 18.77 -10.42 -21.88
C PRO A 321 18.87 -11.87 -21.39
N ALA A 322 18.71 -12.85 -22.29
CA ALA A 322 18.78 -14.27 -21.97
C ALA A 322 20.13 -14.70 -21.34
N GLY A 323 21.21 -13.94 -21.59
CA GLY A 323 22.54 -14.18 -21.03
C GLY A 323 22.86 -13.36 -19.77
N ALA A 324 21.87 -12.72 -19.15
CA ALA A 324 22.09 -11.91 -17.95
C ALA A 324 22.69 -12.74 -16.81
N VAL A 325 23.63 -12.12 -16.08
CA VAL A 325 24.38 -12.76 -14.99
C VAL A 325 23.77 -12.35 -13.64
N ALA A 326 23.51 -13.30 -12.76
CA ALA A 326 23.06 -13.02 -11.40
C ALA A 326 24.19 -12.40 -10.58
N LEU A 327 23.98 -11.18 -10.07
CA LEU A 327 24.88 -10.51 -9.15
C LEU A 327 24.51 -10.84 -7.70
N GLY A 328 23.24 -11.16 -7.45
CA GLY A 328 22.67 -11.52 -6.18
C GLY A 328 21.15 -11.39 -6.17
N GLU A 329 20.57 -11.44 -4.99
CA GLU A 329 19.13 -11.24 -4.82
C GLU A 329 18.81 -10.39 -3.58
N LEU A 330 17.69 -9.71 -3.62
CA LEU A 330 17.07 -9.06 -2.47
C LEU A 330 16.00 -9.98 -1.92
N THR A 331 15.90 -10.05 -0.61
CA THR A 331 14.99 -10.97 0.06
C THR A 331 14.09 -10.21 1.03
N SER A 332 12.78 -10.38 0.91
CA SER A 332 11.81 -9.79 1.83
C SER A 332 11.86 -10.41 3.23
N PRO A 333 11.24 -9.80 4.25
CA PRO A 333 10.80 -10.50 5.45
C PRO A 333 9.93 -11.72 5.13
N PRO A 334 9.74 -12.67 6.07
CA PRO A 334 8.87 -13.82 5.83
C PRO A 334 7.41 -13.42 5.69
N MET A 335 6.61 -14.21 4.96
CA MET A 335 5.22 -13.91 4.62
C MET A 335 4.35 -13.59 5.85
N ARG A 336 4.57 -14.26 7.00
CA ARG A 336 3.85 -13.95 8.25
C ARG A 336 4.04 -12.50 8.72
N GLU A 337 5.22 -11.91 8.48
CA GLU A 337 5.48 -10.51 8.82
C GLU A 337 4.85 -9.58 7.79
N LEU A 338 4.96 -9.91 6.49
CA LEU A 338 4.31 -9.15 5.43
C LEU A 338 2.79 -9.09 5.62
N VAL A 339 2.16 -10.22 5.98
CA VAL A 339 0.72 -10.27 6.28
C VAL A 339 0.38 -9.40 7.49
N ALA A 340 1.18 -9.43 8.57
CA ALA A 340 0.96 -8.57 9.72
C ALA A 340 1.09 -7.09 9.38
N ASP A 341 2.06 -6.76 8.51
CA ASP A 341 2.37 -5.39 8.08
C ASP A 341 1.25 -4.74 7.26
N PHE A 342 0.62 -5.49 6.35
CA PHE A 342 -0.50 -4.93 5.60
C PHE A 342 -1.83 -5.00 6.35
N MET A 343 -2.03 -6.02 7.18
CA MET A 343 -3.31 -6.30 7.84
C MET A 343 -3.65 -5.24 8.88
N LYS A 344 -2.73 -4.93 9.81
CA LYS A 344 -2.99 -4.03 10.93
C LYS A 344 -3.29 -2.59 10.50
N PRO A 345 -2.48 -1.95 9.63
CA PRO A 345 -2.78 -0.62 9.12
C PRO A 345 -3.74 -0.64 7.92
N SER A 346 -4.18 -1.82 7.47
CA SER A 346 -5.12 -2.00 6.35
C SER A 346 -4.59 -1.48 5.00
N GLN A 347 -3.35 -1.80 4.65
CA GLN A 347 -2.70 -1.33 3.43
C GLN A 347 -3.21 -2.04 2.18
N ASN A 348 -3.74 -1.28 1.20
CA ASN A 348 -4.26 -1.83 -0.04
C ASN A 348 -3.14 -2.30 -0.96
N LEU A 349 -2.20 -1.40 -1.29
CA LEU A 349 -1.12 -1.71 -2.23
C LEU A 349 -0.37 -2.99 -1.84
N GLU A 350 0.06 -3.09 -0.58
CA GLU A 350 0.83 -4.24 -0.10
C GLU A 350 0.02 -5.53 -0.20
N THR A 351 -1.29 -5.47 0.09
CA THR A 351 -2.19 -6.63 -0.04
C THR A 351 -2.29 -7.07 -1.50
N ASP A 352 -2.54 -6.15 -2.42
CA ASP A 352 -2.74 -6.47 -3.83
C ASP A 352 -1.42 -6.91 -4.51
N LEU A 353 -0.28 -6.36 -4.09
CA LEU A 353 1.04 -6.83 -4.53
C LEU A 353 1.28 -8.30 -4.10
N ILE A 354 0.99 -8.65 -2.84
CA ILE A 354 1.14 -10.02 -2.33
C ILE A 354 0.13 -10.95 -3.01
N PHE A 355 -1.10 -10.50 -3.18
CA PHE A 355 -2.14 -11.28 -3.86
C PHE A 355 -1.77 -11.58 -5.31
N GLY A 356 -1.36 -10.56 -6.08
CA GLY A 356 -0.88 -10.74 -7.44
C GLY A 356 0.42 -11.58 -7.52
N HIS A 357 1.37 -11.38 -6.59
CA HIS A 357 2.57 -12.20 -6.48
C HIS A 357 2.24 -13.69 -6.32
N LEU A 358 1.32 -14.01 -5.41
CA LEU A 358 0.83 -15.38 -5.23
C LEU A 358 0.30 -15.96 -6.55
N GLY A 359 -0.52 -15.20 -7.27
CA GLY A 359 -1.01 -15.61 -8.59
C GLY A 359 0.12 -15.88 -9.58
N GLU A 360 1.12 -15.01 -9.64
CA GLU A 360 2.27 -15.21 -10.53
C GLU A 360 3.09 -16.46 -10.18
N THR A 361 3.17 -16.86 -8.91
CA THR A 361 3.84 -18.12 -8.52
C THR A 361 3.11 -19.37 -9.04
N ARG A 362 1.84 -19.23 -9.40
CA ARG A 362 1.03 -20.31 -10.00
C ARG A 362 1.08 -20.32 -11.53
N ARG A 363 1.65 -19.29 -12.14
CA ARG A 363 1.78 -19.18 -13.60
C ARG A 363 2.63 -20.32 -14.16
N GLY A 364 2.07 -21.08 -15.09
CA GLY A 364 2.73 -22.17 -15.82
C GLY A 364 2.78 -21.90 -17.31
N ALA A 365 3.47 -22.76 -18.04
CA ALA A 365 3.59 -22.65 -19.50
C ALA A 365 2.25 -22.68 -20.26
N ALA A 366 1.22 -23.31 -19.67
CA ALA A 366 -0.12 -23.36 -20.25
C ALA A 366 -1.00 -22.16 -19.88
N THR A 367 -0.55 -21.28 -18.98
CA THR A 367 -1.33 -20.11 -18.58
C THR A 367 -1.43 -19.13 -19.75
N PRO A 368 -2.64 -18.73 -20.17
CA PRO A 368 -2.78 -17.74 -21.24
C PRO A 368 -2.09 -16.42 -20.90
N ALA A 369 -1.45 -15.81 -21.89
CA ALA A 369 -0.67 -14.58 -21.69
C ALA A 369 -1.50 -13.38 -21.17
N TYR A 370 -2.82 -13.41 -21.40
CA TYR A 370 -3.75 -12.37 -20.94
C TYR A 370 -4.24 -12.56 -19.50
N HIS A 371 -3.97 -13.72 -18.87
CA HIS A 371 -4.32 -13.91 -17.45
C HIS A 371 -3.38 -13.07 -16.58
N THR A 372 -3.98 -12.24 -15.74
CA THR A 372 -3.24 -11.44 -14.77
C THR A 372 -2.86 -12.26 -13.53
N GLY A 373 -1.89 -11.79 -12.77
CA GLY A 373 -1.58 -12.37 -11.45
C GLY A 373 -2.79 -12.35 -10.52
N GLU A 374 -3.59 -11.29 -10.56
CA GLU A 374 -4.86 -11.18 -9.83
C GLU A 374 -5.85 -12.29 -10.21
N ALA A 375 -6.03 -12.53 -11.52
CA ALA A 375 -6.93 -13.61 -11.98
C ALA A 375 -6.50 -14.98 -11.44
N LEU A 376 -5.20 -15.29 -11.50
CA LEU A 376 -4.65 -16.55 -10.97
C LEU A 376 -4.79 -16.64 -9.44
N ALA A 377 -4.66 -15.53 -8.74
CA ALA A 377 -4.86 -15.47 -7.29
C ALA A 377 -6.35 -15.68 -6.93
N LEU A 378 -7.27 -15.13 -7.72
CA LEU A 378 -8.72 -15.36 -7.53
C LEU A 378 -9.09 -16.82 -7.76
N GLU A 379 -8.46 -17.52 -8.70
CA GLU A 379 -8.61 -18.96 -8.87
C GLU A 379 -8.13 -19.72 -7.62
N ALA A 380 -6.93 -19.39 -7.12
CA ALA A 380 -6.40 -19.96 -5.89
C ALA A 380 -7.31 -19.69 -4.69
N LEU A 381 -7.90 -18.50 -4.62
CA LEU A 381 -8.82 -18.13 -3.55
C LEU A 381 -10.10 -18.98 -3.60
N ARG A 382 -10.66 -19.25 -4.78
CA ARG A 382 -11.82 -20.15 -4.92
C ARG A 382 -11.50 -21.56 -4.42
N GLU A 383 -10.34 -22.10 -4.79
CA GLU A 383 -9.89 -23.41 -4.30
C GLU A 383 -9.72 -23.41 -2.76
N PHE A 384 -9.15 -22.36 -2.20
CA PHE A 384 -8.98 -22.18 -0.75
C PHE A 384 -10.34 -22.14 -0.03
N LEU A 385 -11.31 -21.38 -0.54
CA LEU A 385 -12.66 -21.25 0.03
C LEU A 385 -13.35 -22.60 0.09
N VAL A 386 -13.28 -23.42 -1.00
CA VAL A 386 -13.83 -24.78 -1.01
C VAL A 386 -13.21 -25.63 0.09
N ARG A 387 -11.88 -25.61 0.24
CA ARG A 387 -11.20 -26.35 1.32
C ARG A 387 -11.58 -25.86 2.71
N ALA A 388 -11.86 -24.57 2.85
CA ALA A 388 -12.32 -23.95 4.09
C ALA A 388 -13.81 -24.18 4.40
N GLY A 389 -14.55 -24.88 3.50
CA GLY A 389 -15.98 -25.15 3.67
C GLY A 389 -16.88 -23.93 3.35
N VAL A 390 -16.37 -22.95 2.60
CA VAL A 390 -17.13 -21.81 2.10
C VAL A 390 -17.49 -22.06 0.64
N ASP A 391 -18.78 -21.92 0.30
CA ASP A 391 -19.21 -22.00 -1.10
C ASP A 391 -18.72 -20.75 -1.86
N PRO A 392 -17.88 -20.89 -2.89
CA PRO A 392 -17.41 -19.75 -3.69
C PRO A 392 -18.53 -18.97 -4.38
N ALA A 393 -19.73 -19.55 -4.53
CA ALA A 393 -20.90 -18.85 -5.08
C ALA A 393 -21.51 -17.84 -4.08
N GLU A 394 -21.24 -17.99 -2.78
CA GLU A 394 -21.72 -17.09 -1.74
C GLU A 394 -20.83 -15.85 -1.55
N VAL A 395 -19.69 -15.77 -2.23
CA VAL A 395 -18.72 -14.67 -2.11
C VAL A 395 -18.26 -14.20 -3.48
N ARG A 396 -17.98 -12.90 -3.59
CA ARG A 396 -17.40 -12.30 -4.79
C ARG A 396 -16.19 -11.46 -4.42
N PHE A 397 -15.06 -11.77 -5.03
CA PHE A 397 -13.83 -11.01 -4.92
C PHE A 397 -13.41 -10.52 -6.29
N GLU A 398 -12.90 -9.29 -6.36
CA GLU A 398 -12.31 -8.70 -7.57
C GLU A 398 -10.78 -8.59 -7.42
N GLU A 399 -10.30 -8.34 -6.19
CA GLU A 399 -8.88 -8.26 -5.82
C GLU A 399 -8.67 -8.62 -4.34
N GLY A 400 -7.43 -8.49 -3.84
CA GLY A 400 -7.08 -8.83 -2.46
C GLY A 400 -7.49 -7.79 -1.42
N SER A 401 -7.46 -6.50 -1.76
CA SER A 401 -7.62 -5.41 -0.79
C SER A 401 -9.06 -5.09 -0.42
N GLY A 402 -10.02 -5.37 -1.32
CA GLY A 402 -11.42 -5.01 -1.17
C GLY A 402 -11.71 -3.54 -1.45
N LEU A 403 -10.91 -2.90 -2.28
CA LEU A 403 -11.13 -1.52 -2.74
C LEU A 403 -12.26 -1.47 -3.78
N SER A 404 -12.38 -2.50 -4.62
CA SER A 404 -13.50 -2.67 -5.56
C SER A 404 -14.85 -2.77 -4.85
N ARG A 405 -15.90 -2.23 -5.46
CA ARG A 405 -17.23 -2.07 -4.85
C ARG A 405 -18.29 -2.90 -5.57
#